data_b3750a6ac5435e29eb6b5ca6f7417a93
#
_entry.id   b3750a6ac5435e29eb6b5ca6f7417a93
#
_cell.length_a   1.000
_cell.length_b   1.000
_cell.length_c   1.000
_cell.angle_alpha   90.00
_cell.angle_beta   90.00
_cell.angle_gamma   90.00
#
_symmetry.space_group_name_H-M   'P 1'
#
loop_
_entity.id
_entity.type
_entity.pdbx_description
1 polymer ?
#
loop_
_entity_poly.entity_id
_entity_poly.type
_entity_poly.pdbx_seq_one_letter_code
_entity_poly.pdbx_strand_id
1 'polypeptide(L)'
;MAQILKGAPVVAAMNEANAARCAALKEKGIVPTLAVVRVGAREDDISYEKGIVTRCGKVGVEVRQFHLAEDVTQEELLDVIRQINGDASVHGCLIFRPLPKRFDDRRVQEALAPEKDVDGITDGSMAGVFTNMPIGYPPCTAQACLEILKYYNVPLSGKRAVVVGRSLVVGKPAAMMLDRENAT
;
A
#
# COMPACT_ATOMS: atom_id res chain seq x y z
N MET A 1 -29.79 -1.65 16.54
CA MET A 1 -29.82 -1.77 15.06
C MET A 1 -28.39 -1.81 14.57
N ALA A 2 -28.08 -2.58 13.52
CA ALA A 2 -26.74 -2.57 12.91
C ALA A 2 -26.50 -1.24 12.19
N GLN A 3 -25.28 -0.70 12.30
CA GLN A 3 -24.84 0.49 11.60
C GLN A 3 -23.96 0.09 10.42
N ILE A 4 -24.21 0.65 9.24
CA ILE A 4 -23.37 0.45 8.06
C ILE A 4 -22.30 1.53 8.02
N LEU A 5 -21.03 1.15 8.18
CA LEU A 5 -19.89 2.06 8.11
C LEU A 5 -19.43 2.19 6.64
N LYS A 6 -19.82 3.28 5.99
CA LYS A 6 -19.49 3.51 4.57
C LYS A 6 -18.05 4.06 4.42
N GLY A 7 -17.29 3.53 3.47
CA GLY A 7 -15.93 4.02 3.18
C GLY A 7 -15.88 5.39 2.49
N ALA A 8 -16.92 5.80 1.77
CA ALA A 8 -16.91 7.03 0.99
C ALA A 8 -16.63 8.31 1.82
N PRO A 9 -17.24 8.56 3.00
CA PRO A 9 -16.89 9.71 3.83
C PRO A 9 -15.45 9.65 4.35
N VAL A 10 -14.95 8.45 4.69
CA VAL A 10 -13.56 8.24 5.14
C VAL A 10 -12.58 8.65 4.04
N VAL A 11 -12.80 8.16 2.82
CA VAL A 11 -11.99 8.51 1.64
C VAL A 11 -12.04 10.01 1.35
N ALA A 12 -13.19 10.67 1.48
CA ALA A 12 -13.30 12.11 1.26
C ALA A 12 -12.43 12.90 2.25
N ALA A 13 -12.52 12.59 3.54
CA ALA A 13 -11.71 13.21 4.58
C ALA A 13 -10.21 12.96 4.39
N MET A 14 -9.83 11.71 4.06
CA MET A 14 -8.42 11.36 3.78
C MET A 14 -7.89 12.09 2.54
N ASN A 15 -8.68 12.23 1.49
CA ASN A 15 -8.29 12.95 0.27
C ASN A 15 -8.04 14.42 0.56
N GLU A 16 -8.89 15.08 1.33
CA GLU A 16 -8.72 16.48 1.74
C GLU A 16 -7.42 16.66 2.53
N ALA A 17 -7.21 15.84 3.56
CA ALA A 17 -6.00 15.88 4.37
C ALA A 17 -4.73 15.61 3.54
N ASN A 18 -4.77 14.62 2.64
CA ASN A 18 -3.63 14.27 1.80
C ASN A 18 -3.34 15.35 0.75
N ALA A 19 -4.35 15.97 0.16
CA ALA A 19 -4.16 17.09 -0.77
C ALA A 19 -3.46 18.27 -0.09
N ALA A 20 -3.86 18.63 1.13
CA ALA A 20 -3.20 19.66 1.92
C ALA A 20 -1.73 19.31 2.23
N ARG A 21 -1.46 18.05 2.61
CA ARG A 21 -0.08 17.57 2.86
C ARG A 21 0.77 17.59 1.60
N CYS A 22 0.23 17.17 0.46
CA CYS A 22 0.94 17.22 -0.83
C CYS A 22 1.25 18.66 -1.25
N ALA A 23 0.32 19.59 -1.06
CA ALA A 23 0.55 21.02 -1.33
C ALA A 23 1.71 21.57 -0.48
N ALA A 24 1.70 21.29 0.82
CA ALA A 24 2.78 21.73 1.73
C ALA A 24 4.15 21.10 1.40
N LEU A 25 4.18 19.87 0.86
CA LEU A 25 5.43 19.26 0.38
C LEU A 25 5.92 19.93 -0.91
N LYS A 26 5.03 20.27 -1.83
CA LYS A 26 5.37 20.97 -3.07
C LYS A 26 5.96 22.36 -2.81
N GLU A 27 5.49 23.10 -1.81
CA GLU A 27 6.08 24.36 -1.38
C GLU A 27 7.54 24.21 -0.92
N LYS A 28 7.92 23.01 -0.46
CA LYS A 28 9.29 22.65 -0.07
C LYS A 28 10.10 22.05 -1.23
N GLY A 29 9.56 22.06 -2.45
CA GLY A 29 10.20 21.46 -3.62
C GLY A 29 10.11 19.93 -3.69
N ILE A 30 9.29 19.29 -2.84
CA ILE A 30 9.11 17.83 -2.82
C ILE A 30 7.81 17.48 -3.53
N VAL A 31 7.90 16.73 -4.61
CA VAL A 31 6.74 16.20 -5.34
C VAL A 31 6.52 14.75 -4.92
N PRO A 32 5.49 14.43 -4.12
CA PRO A 32 5.22 13.04 -3.76
C PRO A 32 5.00 12.20 -5.01
N THR A 33 5.76 11.14 -5.18
CA THR A 33 5.76 10.30 -6.38
C THR A 33 5.64 8.83 -6.03
N LEU A 34 4.66 8.16 -6.63
CA LEU A 34 4.42 6.72 -6.55
C LEU A 34 4.92 6.04 -7.82
N ALA A 35 5.82 5.07 -7.69
CA ALA A 35 6.14 4.14 -8.78
C ALA A 35 5.07 3.04 -8.83
N VAL A 36 4.58 2.75 -10.03
CA VAL A 36 3.67 1.63 -10.29
C VAL A 36 4.35 0.71 -11.30
N VAL A 37 4.59 -0.54 -10.90
CA VAL A 37 5.26 -1.56 -11.71
C VAL A 37 4.24 -2.59 -12.15
N ARG A 38 4.13 -2.81 -13.46
CA ARG A 38 3.23 -3.78 -14.08
C ARG A 38 3.96 -4.62 -15.12
N VAL A 39 3.74 -5.94 -15.08
CA VAL A 39 4.26 -6.89 -16.08
C VAL A 39 3.11 -7.33 -16.98
N GLY A 40 3.30 -7.19 -18.29
CA GLY A 40 2.27 -7.50 -19.28
C GLY A 40 1.17 -6.44 -19.36
N ALA A 41 0.06 -6.78 -19.99
CA ALA A 41 -1.03 -5.85 -20.33
C ALA A 41 -2.42 -6.45 -20.08
N ARG A 42 -2.63 -7.09 -18.92
CA ARG A 42 -3.95 -7.60 -18.54
C ARG A 42 -4.95 -6.46 -18.38
N GLU A 43 -6.16 -6.63 -18.88
CA GLU A 43 -7.19 -5.56 -18.89
C GLU A 43 -7.58 -5.11 -17.48
N ASP A 44 -7.65 -6.03 -16.52
CA ASP A 44 -7.92 -5.74 -15.12
C ASP A 44 -6.83 -4.88 -14.48
N ASP A 45 -5.56 -5.19 -14.75
CA ASP A 45 -4.41 -4.41 -14.27
C ASP A 45 -4.41 -3.00 -14.88
N ILE A 46 -4.67 -2.88 -16.19
CA ILE A 46 -4.77 -1.57 -16.86
C ILE A 46 -5.90 -0.72 -16.28
N SER A 47 -7.06 -1.33 -16.03
CA SER A 47 -8.20 -0.64 -15.44
C SER A 47 -7.90 -0.17 -14.01
N TYR A 48 -7.24 -1.01 -13.21
CA TYR A 48 -6.83 -0.68 -11.85
C TYR A 48 -5.79 0.43 -11.83
N GLU A 49 -4.79 0.37 -12.71
CA GLU A 49 -3.75 1.40 -12.86
C GLU A 49 -4.34 2.78 -13.20
N LYS A 50 -5.31 2.85 -14.13
CA LYS A 50 -6.04 4.09 -14.42
C LYS A 50 -6.72 4.66 -13.18
N GLY A 51 -7.28 3.78 -12.34
CA GLY A 51 -7.86 4.15 -11.06
C GLY A 51 -6.83 4.76 -10.10
N ILE A 52 -5.62 4.19 -10.01
CA ILE A 52 -4.51 4.69 -9.20
C ILE A 52 -4.10 6.08 -9.69
N VAL A 53 -3.81 6.23 -10.98
CA VAL A 53 -3.39 7.51 -11.58
C VAL A 53 -4.42 8.61 -11.30
N THR A 54 -5.72 8.29 -11.50
CA THR A 54 -6.81 9.24 -11.24
C THR A 54 -6.88 9.65 -9.78
N ARG A 55 -6.73 8.71 -8.84
CA ARG A 55 -6.80 8.99 -7.40
C ARG A 55 -5.58 9.76 -6.91
N CYS A 56 -4.38 9.36 -7.32
CA CYS A 56 -3.14 10.05 -7.00
C CYS A 56 -3.18 11.50 -7.51
N GLY A 57 -3.62 11.71 -8.74
CA GLY A 57 -3.74 13.06 -9.31
C GLY A 57 -4.70 13.97 -8.53
N LYS A 58 -5.80 13.43 -7.97
CA LYS A 58 -6.74 14.21 -7.15
C LYS A 58 -6.12 14.77 -5.87
N VAL A 59 -5.15 14.09 -5.29
CA VAL A 59 -4.50 14.51 -4.05
C VAL A 59 -3.11 15.14 -4.28
N GLY A 60 -2.67 15.22 -5.54
CA GLY A 60 -1.41 15.86 -5.91
C GLY A 60 -0.18 14.95 -5.80
N VAL A 61 -0.36 13.64 -5.79
CA VAL A 61 0.70 12.63 -5.92
C VAL A 61 0.94 12.34 -7.40
N GLU A 62 2.19 12.39 -7.85
CA GLU A 62 2.57 11.96 -9.19
C GLU A 62 2.69 10.43 -9.28
N VAL A 63 2.37 9.87 -10.44
CA VAL A 63 2.51 8.44 -10.70
C VAL A 63 3.52 8.23 -11.81
N ARG A 64 4.59 7.51 -11.50
CA ARG A 64 5.58 7.07 -12.48
C ARG A 64 5.33 5.61 -12.82
N GLN A 65 4.94 5.35 -14.06
CA GLN A 65 4.53 4.04 -14.52
C GLN A 65 5.72 3.29 -15.15
N PHE A 66 5.94 2.05 -14.70
CA PHE A 66 6.94 1.13 -15.24
C PHE A 66 6.20 -0.06 -15.87
N HIS A 67 6.00 0.00 -17.17
CA HIS A 67 5.35 -1.05 -17.93
C HIS A 67 6.41 -1.99 -18.50
N LEU A 68 6.46 -3.19 -17.99
CA LEU A 68 7.36 -4.24 -18.45
C LEU A 68 6.64 -5.16 -19.43
N ALA A 69 7.37 -5.59 -20.46
CA ALA A 69 6.82 -6.53 -21.44
C ALA A 69 6.43 -7.87 -20.78
N GLU A 70 5.53 -8.61 -21.41
CA GLU A 70 5.08 -9.88 -20.84
C GLU A 70 6.20 -10.91 -20.75
N ASP A 71 7.19 -10.84 -21.62
CA ASP A 71 8.36 -11.72 -21.70
C ASP A 71 9.58 -11.23 -20.89
N VAL A 72 9.44 -10.11 -20.15
CA VAL A 72 10.52 -9.58 -19.29
C VAL A 72 11.07 -10.66 -18.34
N THR A 73 12.37 -10.71 -18.18
CA THR A 73 13.02 -11.68 -17.29
C THR A 73 12.91 -11.30 -15.81
N GLN A 74 13.18 -12.26 -14.93
CA GLN A 74 13.24 -12.03 -13.49
C GLN A 74 14.28 -10.94 -13.14
N GLU A 75 15.47 -11.00 -13.76
CA GLU A 75 16.55 -10.06 -13.46
C GLU A 75 16.22 -8.63 -13.93
N GLU A 76 15.62 -8.47 -15.10
CA GLU A 76 15.18 -7.16 -15.58
C GLU A 76 14.11 -6.55 -14.66
N LEU A 77 13.18 -7.35 -14.16
CA LEU A 77 12.21 -6.87 -13.15
C LEU A 77 12.92 -6.45 -11.86
N LEU A 78 13.89 -7.23 -11.39
CA LEU A 78 14.67 -6.89 -10.19
C LEU A 78 15.53 -5.64 -10.40
N ASP A 79 16.06 -5.42 -11.61
CA ASP A 79 16.81 -4.20 -11.95
C ASP A 79 15.92 -2.95 -11.88
N VAL A 80 14.69 -3.03 -12.37
CA VAL A 80 13.71 -1.94 -12.23
C VAL A 80 13.42 -1.65 -10.75
N ILE A 81 13.26 -2.67 -9.92
CA ILE A 81 13.04 -2.49 -8.48
C ILE A 81 14.26 -1.84 -7.82
N ARG A 82 15.50 -2.27 -8.16
CA ARG A 82 16.73 -1.65 -7.67
C ARG A 82 16.83 -0.17 -8.08
N GLN A 83 16.49 0.13 -9.33
CA GLN A 83 16.42 1.52 -9.81
C GLN A 83 15.43 2.35 -9.00
N ILE A 84 14.22 1.84 -8.76
CA ILE A 84 13.21 2.50 -7.94
C ILE A 84 13.70 2.71 -6.51
N ASN A 85 14.35 1.71 -5.90
CA ASN A 85 14.91 1.83 -4.56
C ASN A 85 15.95 2.95 -4.46
N GLY A 86 16.83 3.07 -5.48
CA GLY A 86 17.89 4.09 -5.52
C GLY A 86 17.43 5.49 -5.90
N ASP A 87 16.24 5.65 -6.46
CA ASP A 87 15.72 6.94 -6.90
C ASP A 87 15.07 7.72 -5.74
N ALA A 88 15.77 8.73 -5.23
CA ALA A 88 15.28 9.58 -4.13
C ALA A 88 14.03 10.40 -4.51
N SER A 89 13.72 10.57 -5.79
CA SER A 89 12.51 11.25 -6.25
C SER A 89 11.27 10.35 -6.25
N VAL A 90 11.42 9.04 -6.02
CA VAL A 90 10.33 8.07 -5.86
C VAL A 90 10.14 7.77 -4.39
N HIS A 91 8.94 8.02 -3.86
CA HIS A 91 8.64 7.94 -2.44
C HIS A 91 7.88 6.67 -2.03
N GLY A 92 7.35 5.93 -2.99
CA GLY A 92 6.66 4.67 -2.77
C GLY A 92 6.62 3.86 -4.05
N CYS A 93 6.44 2.55 -3.92
CA CYS A 93 6.34 1.61 -5.03
C CYS A 93 5.18 0.65 -4.81
N LEU A 94 4.37 0.47 -5.83
CA LEU A 94 3.32 -0.54 -5.91
C LEU A 94 3.63 -1.48 -7.07
N ILE A 95 3.79 -2.75 -6.78
CA ILE A 95 4.05 -3.80 -7.77
C ILE A 95 2.75 -4.59 -7.97
N PHE A 96 2.25 -4.65 -9.20
CA PHE A 96 1.02 -5.37 -9.50
C PHE A 96 1.20 -6.88 -9.31
N ARG A 97 0.31 -7.48 -8.56
CA ARG A 97 0.29 -8.91 -8.22
C ARG A 97 -1.11 -9.49 -8.44
N PRO A 98 -1.23 -10.78 -8.75
CA PRO A 98 -0.15 -11.77 -8.82
C PRO A 98 0.74 -11.59 -10.05
N LEU A 99 2.04 -11.78 -9.88
CA LEU A 99 2.99 -11.85 -11.00
C LEU A 99 2.75 -13.14 -11.82
N PRO A 100 3.11 -13.16 -13.12
CA PRO A 100 3.12 -14.40 -13.90
C PRO A 100 3.91 -15.51 -13.20
N LYS A 101 3.44 -16.76 -13.30
CA LYS A 101 3.99 -17.92 -12.55
C LYS A 101 5.49 -18.21 -12.74
N ARG A 102 6.11 -17.67 -13.79
CA ARG A 102 7.54 -17.82 -14.06
C ARG A 102 8.43 -16.97 -13.13
N PHE A 103 7.85 -15.98 -12.45
CA PHE A 103 8.60 -15.17 -11.50
C PHE A 103 8.65 -15.81 -10.13
N ASP A 104 9.82 -15.71 -9.50
CA ASP A 104 9.98 -15.95 -8.08
C ASP A 104 9.50 -14.69 -7.32
N ASP A 105 8.25 -14.74 -6.88
CA ASP A 105 7.60 -13.65 -6.15
C ASP A 105 8.31 -13.32 -4.84
N ARG A 106 8.99 -14.29 -4.22
CA ARG A 106 9.76 -14.08 -3.01
C ARG A 106 10.97 -13.19 -3.25
N ARG A 107 11.70 -13.42 -4.32
CA ARG A 107 12.82 -12.55 -4.72
C ARG A 107 12.38 -11.12 -5.02
N VAL A 108 11.18 -10.95 -5.58
CA VAL A 108 10.61 -9.61 -5.84
C VAL A 108 10.29 -8.88 -4.53
N GLN A 109 9.68 -9.59 -3.56
CA GLN A 109 9.41 -9.03 -2.25
C GLN A 109 10.69 -8.64 -1.50
N GLU A 110 11.72 -9.48 -1.53
CA GLU A 110 13.00 -9.25 -0.88
C GLU A 110 13.81 -8.11 -1.52
N ALA A 111 13.59 -7.86 -2.81
CA ALA A 111 14.30 -6.80 -3.53
C ALA A 111 13.75 -5.40 -3.26
N LEU A 112 12.48 -5.26 -2.91
CA LEU A 112 11.85 -3.96 -2.65
C LEU A 112 12.26 -3.43 -1.27
N ALA A 113 12.71 -2.18 -1.22
CA ALA A 113 13.02 -1.50 0.04
C ALA A 113 11.74 -1.27 0.87
N PRO A 114 11.70 -1.67 2.16
CA PRO A 114 10.51 -1.51 2.99
C PRO A 114 10.01 -0.06 3.06
N GLU A 115 10.90 0.92 3.00
CA GLU A 115 10.58 2.36 3.02
C GLU A 115 9.76 2.80 1.80
N LYS A 116 9.78 2.02 0.73
CA LYS A 116 9.02 2.28 -0.51
C LYS A 116 7.87 1.29 -0.73
N ASP A 117 7.73 0.29 0.13
CA ASP A 117 6.74 -0.76 0.05
C ASP A 117 5.36 -0.28 0.56
N VAL A 118 4.66 0.52 -0.23
CA VAL A 118 3.37 1.10 0.19
C VAL A 118 2.22 0.09 0.25
N ASP A 119 2.41 -1.12 -0.26
CA ASP A 119 1.40 -2.20 -0.24
C ASP A 119 1.67 -3.25 0.85
N GLY A 120 2.79 -3.13 1.57
CA GLY A 120 3.13 -3.99 2.70
C GLY A 120 3.43 -5.43 2.30
N ILE A 121 4.10 -5.65 1.17
CA ILE A 121 4.40 -6.99 0.65
C ILE A 121 5.72 -7.56 1.16
N THR A 122 6.62 -6.71 1.67
CA THR A 122 7.95 -7.11 2.13
C THR A 122 7.92 -7.69 3.55
N ASP A 123 8.89 -8.52 3.88
CA ASP A 123 9.07 -9.01 5.25
C ASP A 123 9.39 -7.88 6.22
N GLY A 124 10.09 -6.83 5.77
CA GLY A 124 10.36 -5.64 6.56
C GLY A 124 9.07 -4.93 6.97
N SER A 125 8.14 -4.71 6.03
CA SER A 125 6.82 -4.14 6.31
C SER A 125 6.03 -5.02 7.28
N MET A 126 6.05 -6.34 7.08
CA MET A 126 5.37 -7.28 7.99
C MET A 126 6.01 -7.30 9.39
N ALA A 127 7.33 -7.21 9.48
CA ALA A 127 8.02 -7.07 10.77
C ALA A 127 7.60 -5.78 11.49
N GLY A 128 7.50 -4.66 10.76
CA GLY A 128 6.98 -3.39 11.29
C GLY A 128 5.57 -3.51 11.86
N VAL A 129 4.67 -4.19 11.15
CA VAL A 129 3.30 -4.46 11.63
C VAL A 129 3.30 -5.31 12.89
N PHE A 130 4.11 -6.39 12.93
CA PHE A 130 4.19 -7.30 14.08
C PHE A 130 4.82 -6.67 15.31
N THR A 131 5.93 -5.95 15.14
CA THR A 131 6.71 -5.37 16.23
C THR A 131 6.25 -3.96 16.64
N ASN A 132 5.33 -3.38 15.90
CA ASN A 132 4.91 -2.00 16.06
C ASN A 132 6.04 -0.97 15.87
N MET A 133 7.05 -1.32 15.08
CA MET A 133 8.15 -0.44 14.71
C MET A 133 7.84 0.32 13.42
N PRO A 134 8.38 1.52 13.23
CA PRO A 134 8.17 2.31 12.00
C PRO A 134 9.01 1.77 10.83
N ILE A 135 8.80 0.52 10.46
CA ILE A 135 9.47 -0.17 9.35
C ILE A 135 8.44 -0.46 8.28
N GLY A 136 8.64 0.08 7.09
CA GLY A 136 7.73 -0.11 5.97
C GLY A 136 6.30 0.37 6.23
N TYR A 137 5.34 -0.26 5.58
CA TYR A 137 3.92 0.09 5.66
C TYR A 137 3.06 -1.15 5.87
N PRO A 138 1.94 -1.03 6.60
CA PRO A 138 1.00 -2.13 6.71
C PRO A 138 0.28 -2.38 5.39
N PRO A 139 -0.16 -3.63 5.11
CA PRO A 139 -0.98 -3.91 3.95
C PRO A 139 -2.24 -3.05 3.90
N CYS A 140 -2.47 -2.42 2.74
CA CYS A 140 -3.48 -1.37 2.56
C CYS A 140 -4.90 -1.79 2.99
N THR A 141 -5.31 -3.05 2.69
CA THR A 141 -6.65 -3.54 3.06
C THR A 141 -6.82 -3.66 4.57
N ALA A 142 -5.80 -4.15 5.27
CA ALA A 142 -5.83 -4.25 6.73
C ALA A 142 -5.89 -2.86 7.37
N GLN A 143 -5.07 -1.92 6.90
CA GLN A 143 -5.08 -0.55 7.35
C GLN A 143 -6.43 0.13 7.09
N ALA A 144 -7.01 -0.05 5.91
CA ALA A 144 -8.29 0.55 5.57
C ALA A 144 -9.41 0.13 6.55
N CYS A 145 -9.39 -1.11 7.03
CA CYS A 145 -10.35 -1.55 8.05
C CYS A 145 -10.23 -0.72 9.33
N LEU A 146 -9.01 -0.48 9.80
CA LEU A 146 -8.77 0.31 11.01
C LEU A 146 -9.09 1.79 10.80
N GLU A 147 -8.76 2.35 9.65
CA GLU A 147 -9.08 3.75 9.31
C GLU A 147 -10.60 3.98 9.32
N ILE A 148 -11.39 3.02 8.81
CA ILE A 148 -12.85 3.08 8.88
C ILE A 148 -13.33 3.06 10.34
N LEU A 149 -12.82 2.13 11.16
CA LEU A 149 -13.20 2.03 12.56
C LEU A 149 -12.84 3.30 13.33
N LYS A 150 -11.66 3.86 13.11
CA LYS A 150 -11.21 5.12 13.72
C LYS A 150 -12.07 6.32 13.30
N TYR A 151 -12.35 6.44 12.02
CA TYR A 151 -13.18 7.53 11.48
C TYR A 151 -14.57 7.57 12.13
N TYR A 152 -15.17 6.40 12.35
CA TYR A 152 -16.48 6.29 13.00
C TYR A 152 -16.41 6.22 14.54
N ASN A 153 -15.23 6.46 15.12
CA ASN A 153 -15.00 6.43 16.57
C ASN A 153 -15.45 5.12 17.23
N VAL A 154 -15.26 3.98 16.54
CA VAL A 154 -15.56 2.67 17.12
C VAL A 154 -14.51 2.37 18.19
N PRO A 155 -14.90 2.18 19.46
CA PRO A 155 -13.93 1.90 20.53
C PRO A 155 -13.32 0.52 20.34
N LEU A 156 -11.98 0.45 20.29
CA LEU A 156 -11.23 -0.79 20.10
C LEU A 156 -10.61 -1.29 21.41
N SER A 157 -10.09 -0.39 22.24
CA SER A 157 -9.42 -0.73 23.50
C SER A 157 -10.36 -1.49 24.44
N GLY A 158 -9.89 -2.66 24.94
CA GLY A 158 -10.63 -3.55 25.80
C GLY A 158 -11.77 -4.32 25.13
N LYS A 159 -11.88 -4.27 23.79
CA LYS A 159 -12.91 -5.01 23.04
C LYS A 159 -12.37 -6.36 22.56
N ARG A 160 -13.27 -7.33 22.44
CA ARG A 160 -12.96 -8.61 21.81
C ARG A 160 -13.15 -8.48 20.31
N ALA A 161 -12.10 -8.79 19.54
CA ALA A 161 -12.11 -8.82 18.10
C ALA A 161 -11.92 -10.24 17.58
N VAL A 162 -12.70 -10.65 16.60
CA VAL A 162 -12.55 -11.95 15.93
C VAL A 162 -12.21 -11.69 14.47
N VAL A 163 -11.02 -12.14 14.06
CA VAL A 163 -10.55 -12.04 12.67
C VAL A 163 -10.68 -13.39 11.99
N VAL A 164 -11.61 -13.49 11.03
CA VAL A 164 -11.81 -14.70 10.23
C VAL A 164 -10.96 -14.59 8.97
N GLY A 165 -9.70 -15.03 9.04
CA GLY A 165 -8.72 -14.98 7.97
C GLY A 165 -7.30 -15.07 8.50
N ARG A 166 -6.38 -15.59 7.68
CA ARG A 166 -4.97 -15.79 8.07
C ARG A 166 -3.97 -15.40 6.97
N SER A 167 -4.42 -14.65 5.98
CA SER A 167 -3.53 -14.18 4.92
C SER A 167 -2.54 -13.14 5.45
N LEU A 168 -1.37 -13.05 4.81
CA LEU A 168 -0.35 -12.05 5.14
C LEU A 168 -0.77 -10.63 4.73
N VAL A 169 -1.71 -10.51 3.79
CA VAL A 169 -2.15 -9.22 3.24
C VAL A 169 -3.42 -8.65 3.90
N VAL A 170 -4.17 -9.45 4.68
CA VAL A 170 -5.38 -8.97 5.36
C VAL A 170 -5.49 -9.49 6.78
N GLY A 171 -5.64 -10.81 6.98
CA GLY A 171 -6.04 -11.38 8.27
C GLY A 171 -5.00 -11.19 9.36
N LYS A 172 -3.77 -11.64 9.13
CA LYS A 172 -2.68 -11.50 10.11
C LYS A 172 -2.36 -10.04 10.42
N PRO A 173 -2.14 -9.14 9.43
CA PRO A 173 -1.89 -7.74 9.73
C PRO A 173 -3.08 -7.07 10.44
N ALA A 174 -4.31 -7.33 10.06
CA ALA A 174 -5.47 -6.77 10.74
C ALA A 174 -5.54 -7.19 12.21
N ALA A 175 -5.24 -8.46 12.53
CA ALA A 175 -5.20 -8.94 13.91
C ALA A 175 -4.12 -8.23 14.72
N MET A 176 -2.89 -8.10 14.20
CA MET A 176 -1.80 -7.39 14.87
C MET A 176 -2.11 -5.90 15.05
N MET A 177 -2.72 -5.27 14.06
CA MET A 177 -3.09 -3.86 14.16
C MET A 177 -4.23 -3.63 15.16
N LEU A 178 -5.15 -4.57 15.32
CA LEU A 178 -6.19 -4.52 16.37
C LEU A 178 -5.60 -4.74 17.77
N ASP A 179 -4.66 -5.67 17.90
CA ASP A 179 -3.91 -5.90 19.15
C ASP A 179 -3.17 -4.63 19.60
N ARG A 180 -2.54 -3.93 18.66
CA ARG A 180 -1.90 -2.62 18.90
C ARG A 180 -2.86 -1.57 19.46
N GLU A 181 -4.14 -1.63 19.12
CA GLU A 181 -5.18 -0.73 19.65
C GLU A 181 -5.77 -1.26 20.98
N ASN A 182 -5.10 -2.22 21.65
CA ASN A 182 -5.52 -2.91 22.88
C ASN A 182 -6.86 -3.65 22.73
N ALA A 183 -7.19 -4.17 21.58
CA ALA A 183 -8.25 -5.15 21.41
C ALA A 183 -7.71 -6.56 21.74
N THR A 184 -8.59 -7.47 22.18
CA THR A 184 -8.24 -8.86 22.49
C THR A 184 -8.79 -9.79 21.45
#